data_a67163ae075b6bbed03bc44547a89eba
#
_entry.id   a67163ae075b6bbed03bc44547a89eba
#
_cell.length_a   1.000
_cell.length_b   1.000
_cell.length_c   1.000
_cell.angle_alpha   90.00
_cell.angle_beta   90.00
_cell.angle_gamma   90.00
#
_symmetry.space_group_name_H-M   'P 1'
#
loop_
_entity.id
_entity.type
_entity.pdbx_description
1 polymer ?
#
loop_
_entity_poly.entity_id
_entity_poly.type
_entity_poly.pdbx_seq_one_letter_code
_entity_poly.pdbx_strand_id
1 'polypeptide(L)'
;MSTGIGIAVPVIVVLAIIAALLIVIVAAIFIIRSKVQKFSMEAFGTKDILQGKRDMEARLAETPKSLRSMTQIYLPQIKKDFPEFDYDLYKNKTASVLRSYFNAINAKDTTLLTEECSNTLKNNVTGIIEDLNVRGLRQTFSEVAIHDVELARYDKNGVTVTILFNAAVGCFDFVEDGSGKVVFGSRELKKQCVYDIELIYVQDVHKMGVYEEGALGLTCPNCGAPIKTLGQKFCEYCGGGVQEINTRSWSYESIREQTVNKTAYK
;
A
#
# COMPACT_ATOMS: atom_id res chain seq x y z
N MET A 1 68.36 -33.35 46.27
CA MET A 1 66.85 -33.15 46.21
C MET A 1 66.56 -31.63 46.29
N SER A 2 66.73 -30.90 45.21
CA SER A 2 66.45 -29.45 45.24
C SER A 2 66.07 -28.85 43.85
N THR A 3 65.36 -29.57 42.99
CA THR A 3 65.00 -29.09 41.66
C THR A 3 63.50 -28.94 41.44
N GLY A 4 62.68 -29.28 42.46
CA GLY A 4 61.20 -29.22 42.32
C GLY A 4 60.56 -27.89 42.68
N ILE A 5 61.21 -26.99 43.41
CA ILE A 5 60.62 -25.72 43.92
C ILE A 5 60.67 -24.60 42.84
N GLY A 6 61.64 -24.64 41.92
CA GLY A 6 61.85 -23.57 40.93
C GLY A 6 60.78 -23.50 39.81
N ILE A 7 60.05 -24.57 39.53
CA ILE A 7 59.09 -24.63 38.48
C ILE A 7 57.64 -24.39 39.01
N ALA A 8 57.39 -24.70 40.28
CA ALA A 8 56.05 -24.56 40.87
C ALA A 8 55.61 -23.09 41.06
N VAL A 9 56.52 -22.19 41.39
CA VAL A 9 56.20 -20.77 41.62
C VAL A 9 55.72 -20.05 40.37
N PRO A 10 56.40 -20.16 39.19
CA PRO A 10 55.90 -19.50 37.97
C PRO A 10 54.54 -20.09 37.47
N VAL A 11 54.29 -21.38 37.68
CA VAL A 11 53.04 -22.01 37.34
C VAL A 11 51.87 -21.48 38.18
N ILE A 12 52.08 -21.32 39.49
CA ILE A 12 51.08 -20.77 40.42
C ILE A 12 50.77 -19.31 40.06
N VAL A 13 51.80 -18.51 39.72
CA VAL A 13 51.60 -17.11 39.30
C VAL A 13 50.79 -17.03 38.00
N VAL A 14 51.07 -17.86 37.02
CA VAL A 14 50.31 -17.91 35.75
C VAL A 14 48.85 -18.31 36.00
N LEU A 15 48.59 -19.33 36.83
CA LEU A 15 47.25 -19.74 37.20
C LEU A 15 46.48 -18.65 37.95
N ALA A 16 47.13 -17.90 38.83
CA ALA A 16 46.52 -16.76 39.52
C ALA A 16 46.15 -15.62 38.58
N ILE A 17 46.98 -15.33 37.57
CA ILE A 17 46.66 -14.32 36.52
C ILE A 17 45.48 -14.78 35.68
N ILE A 18 45.44 -16.05 35.28
CA ILE A 18 44.30 -16.59 34.50
C ILE A 18 43.02 -16.52 35.33
N ALA A 19 43.06 -16.89 36.62
CA ALA A 19 41.90 -16.79 37.50
C ALA A 19 41.40 -15.34 37.66
N ALA A 20 42.32 -14.39 37.82
CA ALA A 20 41.98 -12.97 37.90
C ALA A 20 41.33 -12.45 36.59
N LEU A 21 41.86 -12.83 35.44
CA LEU A 21 41.28 -12.49 34.13
C LEU A 21 39.88 -13.08 33.96
N LEU A 22 39.65 -14.33 34.37
CA LEU A 22 38.33 -14.95 34.32
C LEU A 22 37.32 -14.22 35.22
N ILE A 23 37.72 -13.79 36.41
CA ILE A 23 36.86 -13.01 37.32
C ILE A 23 36.47 -11.67 36.66
N VAL A 24 37.43 -10.97 36.03
CA VAL A 24 37.17 -9.70 35.33
C VAL A 24 36.22 -9.92 34.16
N ILE A 25 36.40 -10.99 33.39
CA ILE A 25 35.50 -11.31 32.26
C ILE A 25 34.10 -11.61 32.78
N VAL A 26 33.92 -12.40 33.81
CA VAL A 26 32.62 -12.72 34.39
C VAL A 26 31.94 -11.45 34.93
N ALA A 27 32.69 -10.59 35.62
CA ALA A 27 32.18 -9.31 36.12
C ALA A 27 31.75 -8.39 34.96
N ALA A 28 32.54 -8.31 33.90
CA ALA A 28 32.19 -7.54 32.70
C ALA A 28 30.90 -8.07 32.02
N ILE A 29 30.78 -9.40 31.87
CA ILE A 29 29.55 -10.02 31.31
C ILE A 29 28.34 -9.70 32.19
N PHE A 30 28.49 -9.76 33.51
CA PHE A 30 27.37 -9.44 34.42
C PHE A 30 26.93 -7.97 34.32
N ILE A 31 27.90 -7.03 34.22
CA ILE A 31 27.60 -5.61 34.06
C ILE A 31 26.90 -5.35 32.70
N ILE A 32 27.40 -5.94 31.61
CA ILE A 32 26.81 -5.81 30.29
C ILE A 32 25.38 -6.37 30.30
N ARG A 33 25.20 -7.57 30.86
CA ARG A 33 23.89 -8.22 30.96
C ARG A 33 22.89 -7.39 31.76
N SER A 34 23.31 -6.80 32.86
CA SER A 34 22.49 -5.90 33.68
C SER A 34 22.08 -4.63 32.93
N LYS A 35 22.99 -4.01 32.17
CA LYS A 35 22.70 -2.84 31.35
C LYS A 35 21.73 -3.18 30.19
N VAL A 36 21.95 -4.31 29.53
CA VAL A 36 21.10 -4.82 28.47
C VAL A 36 19.69 -5.11 28.99
N GLN A 37 19.55 -5.73 30.17
CA GLN A 37 18.24 -5.99 30.77
C GLN A 37 17.50 -4.70 31.16
N LYS A 38 18.22 -3.68 31.69
CA LYS A 38 17.62 -2.37 31.98
C LYS A 38 17.11 -1.69 30.73
N PHE A 39 17.92 -1.65 29.68
CA PHE A 39 17.53 -1.11 28.38
C PHE A 39 16.31 -1.84 27.79
N SER A 40 16.32 -3.19 27.85
CA SER A 40 15.20 -4.00 27.36
C SER A 40 13.91 -3.74 28.16
N MET A 41 14.02 -3.55 29.46
CA MET A 41 12.87 -3.21 30.30
C MET A 41 12.29 -1.82 30.00
N GLU A 42 13.16 -0.83 29.76
CA GLU A 42 12.74 0.55 29.41
C GLU A 42 12.14 0.63 27.99
N ALA A 43 12.75 -0.08 27.02
CA ALA A 43 12.35 -0.02 25.62
C ALA A 43 11.14 -0.93 25.29
N PHE A 44 11.07 -2.11 25.89
CA PHE A 44 10.10 -3.16 25.51
C PHE A 44 9.24 -3.67 26.67
N GLY A 45 9.51 -3.23 27.90
CA GLY A 45 8.80 -3.71 29.10
C GLY A 45 9.11 -5.16 29.50
N THR A 46 10.13 -5.79 28.89
CA THR A 46 10.57 -7.17 29.16
C THR A 46 12.07 -7.22 29.39
N LYS A 47 12.54 -8.25 30.14
CA LYS A 47 13.99 -8.44 30.41
C LYS A 47 14.75 -9.02 29.22
N ASP A 48 14.04 -9.63 28.27
CA ASP A 48 14.60 -10.25 27.08
C ASP A 48 14.31 -9.37 25.84
N ILE A 49 15.37 -8.87 25.20
CA ILE A 49 15.27 -8.03 24.00
C ILE A 49 14.58 -8.77 22.84
N LEU A 50 14.87 -10.08 22.68
CA LEU A 50 14.30 -10.85 21.57
C LEU A 50 12.79 -11.05 21.77
N GLN A 51 12.38 -11.33 23.01
CA GLN A 51 10.97 -11.44 23.35
C GLN A 51 10.27 -10.08 23.22
N GLY A 52 10.87 -9.02 23.76
CA GLY A 52 10.31 -7.67 23.65
C GLY A 52 10.13 -7.20 22.19
N LYS A 53 11.11 -7.53 21.34
CA LYS A 53 11.01 -7.24 19.91
C LYS A 53 9.86 -8.03 19.24
N ARG A 54 9.72 -9.32 19.55
CA ARG A 54 8.62 -10.15 19.04
C ARG A 54 7.26 -9.64 19.50
N ASP A 55 7.12 -9.28 20.77
CA ASP A 55 5.89 -8.74 21.35
C ASP A 55 5.52 -7.39 20.70
N MET A 56 6.52 -6.55 20.42
CA MET A 56 6.32 -5.29 19.72
C MET A 56 5.90 -5.52 18.25
N GLU A 57 6.56 -6.44 17.55
CA GLU A 57 6.20 -6.81 16.18
C GLU A 57 4.77 -7.39 16.12
N ALA A 58 4.39 -8.24 17.08
CA ALA A 58 3.04 -8.77 17.18
C ALA A 58 1.99 -7.67 17.41
N ARG A 59 2.25 -6.73 18.33
CA ARG A 59 1.36 -5.57 18.56
C ARG A 59 1.22 -4.68 17.33
N LEU A 60 2.33 -4.42 16.62
CA LEU A 60 2.30 -3.64 15.38
C LEU A 60 1.52 -4.36 14.27
N ALA A 61 1.58 -5.70 14.24
CA ALA A 61 0.83 -6.51 13.29
C ALA A 61 -0.68 -6.50 13.56
N GLU A 62 -1.09 -6.33 14.82
CA GLU A 62 -2.51 -6.25 15.22
C GLU A 62 -3.09 -4.83 15.15
N THR A 63 -2.24 -3.79 15.17
CA THR A 63 -2.67 -2.40 15.23
C THR A 63 -2.85 -1.81 13.83
N PRO A 64 -4.08 -1.49 13.38
CA PRO A 64 -4.31 -0.85 12.10
C PRO A 64 -3.59 0.49 11.96
N LYS A 65 -3.16 0.83 10.74
CA LYS A 65 -2.59 2.14 10.46
C LYS A 65 -3.67 3.21 10.51
N SER A 66 -3.35 4.32 11.17
CA SER A 66 -4.21 5.50 11.17
C SER A 66 -4.13 6.21 9.83
N LEU A 67 -5.28 6.61 9.29
CA LEU A 67 -5.37 7.43 8.09
C LEU A 67 -5.49 8.91 8.46
N ARG A 68 -4.94 9.76 7.60
CA ARG A 68 -5.14 11.20 7.67
C ARG A 68 -6.31 11.57 6.76
N SER A 69 -7.49 11.75 7.33
CA SER A 69 -8.65 12.20 6.58
C SER A 69 -8.54 13.67 6.22
N MET A 70 -8.71 13.98 4.95
CA MET A 70 -8.81 15.34 4.42
C MET A 70 -10.21 15.63 3.88
N THR A 71 -11.17 14.80 4.23
CA THR A 71 -12.55 14.82 3.73
C THR A 71 -13.23 16.17 4.00
N GLN A 72 -13.03 16.76 5.18
CA GLN A 72 -13.63 18.06 5.52
C GLN A 72 -13.12 19.21 4.63
N ILE A 73 -11.89 19.08 4.10
CA ILE A 73 -11.27 20.10 3.26
C ILE A 73 -11.68 19.91 1.79
N TYR A 74 -11.61 18.69 1.28
CA TYR A 74 -11.76 18.42 -0.15
C TYR A 74 -13.17 18.07 -0.58
N LEU A 75 -13.99 17.44 0.27
CA LEU A 75 -15.35 17.05 -0.12
C LEU A 75 -16.24 18.24 -0.53
N PRO A 76 -16.20 19.42 0.14
CA PRO A 76 -16.94 20.58 -0.34
C PRO A 76 -16.50 21.07 -1.71
N GLN A 77 -15.19 20.96 -2.03
CA GLN A 77 -14.64 21.33 -3.34
C GLN A 77 -15.08 20.35 -4.41
N ILE A 78 -15.02 19.05 -4.13
CA ILE A 78 -15.48 18.00 -5.03
C ILE A 78 -16.97 18.18 -5.34
N LYS A 79 -17.80 18.36 -4.31
CA LYS A 79 -19.26 18.58 -4.49
C LYS A 79 -19.60 19.85 -5.25
N LYS A 80 -18.76 20.88 -5.17
CA LYS A 80 -18.91 22.11 -5.96
C LYS A 80 -18.65 21.82 -7.46
N ASP A 81 -17.61 21.03 -7.77
CA ASP A 81 -17.23 20.69 -9.15
C ASP A 81 -18.07 19.53 -9.72
N PHE A 82 -18.52 18.62 -8.86
CA PHE A 82 -19.29 17.41 -9.18
C PHE A 82 -20.43 17.25 -8.15
N PRO A 83 -21.56 17.93 -8.32
CA PRO A 83 -22.70 17.88 -7.37
C PRO A 83 -23.24 16.46 -7.15
N GLU A 84 -23.13 15.59 -8.16
CA GLU A 84 -23.57 14.19 -8.16
C GLU A 84 -22.59 13.25 -7.46
N PHE A 85 -21.41 13.71 -7.03
CA PHE A 85 -20.41 12.87 -6.38
C PHE A 85 -20.91 12.41 -5.01
N ASP A 86 -21.11 11.11 -4.87
CA ASP A 86 -21.48 10.46 -3.61
C ASP A 86 -20.23 9.90 -2.93
N TYR A 87 -19.78 10.55 -1.86
CA TYR A 87 -18.59 10.17 -1.12
C TYR A 87 -18.66 8.75 -0.54
N ASP A 88 -19.81 8.39 0.06
CA ASP A 88 -19.95 7.07 0.71
C ASP A 88 -20.00 5.96 -0.33
N LEU A 89 -20.62 6.21 -1.49
CA LEU A 89 -20.59 5.29 -2.62
C LEU A 89 -19.15 5.05 -3.10
N TYR A 90 -18.36 6.12 -3.30
CA TYR A 90 -16.98 5.99 -3.79
C TYR A 90 -16.04 5.42 -2.73
N LYS A 91 -16.25 5.71 -1.44
CA LYS A 91 -15.54 5.05 -0.33
C LYS A 91 -15.75 3.52 -0.38
N ASN A 92 -16.98 3.07 -0.53
CA ASN A 92 -17.32 1.64 -0.64
C ASN A 92 -16.80 1.00 -1.95
N LYS A 93 -16.91 1.70 -3.07
CA LYS A 93 -16.34 1.24 -4.36
C LYS A 93 -14.82 1.10 -4.28
N THR A 94 -14.12 2.06 -3.68
CA THR A 94 -12.67 1.99 -3.46
C THR A 94 -12.27 0.75 -2.67
N ALA A 95 -13.00 0.42 -1.60
CA ALA A 95 -12.77 -0.81 -0.84
C ALA A 95 -13.01 -2.07 -1.70
N SER A 96 -14.04 -2.06 -2.55
CA SER A 96 -14.35 -3.19 -3.45
C SER A 96 -13.30 -3.38 -4.54
N VAL A 97 -12.85 -2.28 -5.14
CA VAL A 97 -11.75 -2.27 -6.12
C VAL A 97 -10.46 -2.81 -5.51
N LEU A 98 -10.13 -2.37 -4.29
CA LEU A 98 -8.93 -2.86 -3.60
C LEU A 98 -9.00 -4.36 -3.28
N ARG A 99 -10.18 -4.89 -2.92
CA ARG A 99 -10.37 -6.35 -2.77
C ARG A 99 -10.20 -7.09 -4.09
N SER A 100 -10.76 -6.56 -5.18
CA SER A 100 -10.60 -7.15 -6.51
C SER A 100 -9.14 -7.19 -6.96
N TYR A 101 -8.37 -6.16 -6.63
CA TYR A 101 -6.92 -6.08 -6.88
C TYR A 101 -6.16 -7.22 -6.19
N PHE A 102 -6.40 -7.46 -4.89
CA PHE A 102 -5.77 -8.56 -4.18
C PHE A 102 -6.18 -9.92 -4.74
N ASN A 103 -7.46 -10.08 -5.07
CA ASN A 103 -7.97 -11.32 -5.66
C ASN A 103 -7.36 -11.59 -7.05
N ALA A 104 -7.21 -10.56 -7.88
CA ALA A 104 -6.60 -10.68 -9.19
C ALA A 104 -5.14 -11.15 -9.11
N ILE A 105 -4.35 -10.60 -8.19
CA ILE A 105 -2.96 -11.03 -7.98
C ILE A 105 -2.90 -12.45 -7.41
N ASN A 106 -3.72 -12.77 -6.40
CA ASN A 106 -3.77 -14.11 -5.80
C ASN A 106 -4.09 -15.20 -6.83
N ALA A 107 -5.09 -14.95 -7.67
CA ALA A 107 -5.54 -15.89 -8.70
C ALA A 107 -4.69 -15.83 -9.97
N LYS A 108 -3.83 -14.81 -10.11
CA LYS A 108 -3.12 -14.47 -11.35
C LYS A 108 -4.08 -14.24 -12.53
N ASP A 109 -5.20 -13.60 -12.26
CA ASP A 109 -6.29 -13.40 -13.22
C ASP A 109 -6.82 -11.96 -13.16
N THR A 110 -6.52 -11.17 -14.18
CA THR A 110 -6.97 -9.76 -14.28
C THR A 110 -8.46 -9.59 -14.57
N THR A 111 -9.16 -10.65 -14.95
CA THR A 111 -10.63 -10.59 -15.17
C THR A 111 -11.40 -10.41 -13.86
N LEU A 112 -10.76 -10.66 -12.72
CA LEU A 112 -11.32 -10.43 -11.38
C LEU A 112 -11.32 -8.96 -10.97
N LEU A 113 -10.66 -8.07 -11.72
CA LEU A 113 -10.74 -6.63 -11.49
C LEU A 113 -12.13 -6.10 -11.83
N THR A 114 -12.62 -5.13 -11.04
CA THR A 114 -13.92 -4.51 -11.30
C THR A 114 -13.91 -3.72 -12.61
N GLU A 115 -15.10 -3.48 -13.18
CA GLU A 115 -15.26 -2.76 -14.44
C GLU A 115 -14.78 -1.30 -14.37
N GLU A 116 -14.82 -0.71 -13.16
CA GLU A 116 -14.36 0.66 -12.92
C GLU A 116 -12.84 0.84 -13.00
N CYS A 117 -12.07 -0.26 -13.08
CA CYS A 117 -10.62 -0.22 -13.26
C CYS A 117 -10.27 0.22 -14.68
N SER A 118 -9.39 1.23 -14.79
CA SER A 118 -8.86 1.69 -16.07
C SER A 118 -8.00 0.63 -16.75
N ASN A 119 -7.76 0.81 -18.05
CA ASN A 119 -6.81 -0.05 -18.76
C ASN A 119 -5.38 0.08 -18.21
N THR A 120 -4.99 1.26 -17.72
CA THR A 120 -3.68 1.48 -17.07
C THR A 120 -3.55 0.60 -15.84
N LEU A 121 -4.55 0.60 -14.96
CA LEU A 121 -4.54 -0.25 -13.76
C LEU A 121 -4.52 -1.74 -14.13
N LYS A 122 -5.34 -2.15 -15.11
CA LYS A 122 -5.37 -3.53 -15.60
C LYS A 122 -4.01 -3.97 -16.15
N ASN A 123 -3.35 -3.12 -16.94
CA ASN A 123 -2.02 -3.38 -17.50
C ASN A 123 -0.95 -3.46 -16.39
N ASN A 124 -1.03 -2.60 -15.37
CA ASN A 124 -0.12 -2.64 -14.22
C ASN A 124 -0.25 -3.97 -13.46
N VAL A 125 -1.47 -4.44 -13.22
CA VAL A 125 -1.71 -5.73 -12.56
C VAL A 125 -1.23 -6.89 -13.44
N THR A 126 -1.46 -6.82 -14.76
CA THR A 126 -0.92 -7.81 -15.71
C THR A 126 0.60 -7.87 -15.61
N GLY A 127 1.30 -6.73 -15.60
CA GLY A 127 2.76 -6.69 -15.45
C GLY A 127 3.25 -7.31 -14.13
N ILE A 128 2.54 -7.09 -13.02
CA ILE A 128 2.86 -7.75 -11.73
C ILE A 128 2.72 -9.27 -11.86
N ILE A 129 1.63 -9.75 -12.46
CA ILE A 129 1.37 -11.19 -12.63
C ILE A 129 2.42 -11.82 -13.55
N GLU A 130 2.80 -11.14 -14.63
CA GLU A 130 3.83 -11.61 -15.56
C GLU A 130 5.21 -11.69 -14.88
N ASP A 131 5.63 -10.68 -14.09
CA ASP A 131 6.89 -10.73 -13.33
C ASP A 131 6.90 -11.90 -12.35
N LEU A 132 5.82 -12.12 -11.62
CA LEU A 132 5.69 -13.27 -10.72
C LEU A 132 5.81 -14.60 -11.47
N ASN A 133 5.19 -14.71 -12.65
CA ASN A 133 5.25 -15.92 -13.48
C ASN A 133 6.66 -16.18 -14.03
N VAL A 134 7.32 -15.17 -14.58
CA VAL A 134 8.69 -15.26 -15.11
C VAL A 134 9.67 -15.70 -14.03
N ARG A 135 9.49 -15.20 -12.81
CA ARG A 135 10.35 -15.52 -11.67
C ARG A 135 9.96 -16.82 -10.96
N GLY A 136 8.89 -17.49 -11.37
CA GLY A 136 8.39 -18.71 -10.72
C GLY A 136 7.88 -18.45 -9.28
N LEU A 137 7.41 -17.23 -9.01
CA LEU A 137 6.96 -16.80 -7.70
C LEU A 137 5.43 -16.77 -7.62
N ARG A 138 4.92 -16.89 -6.39
CA ARG A 138 3.52 -16.73 -6.07
C ARG A 138 3.37 -15.75 -4.92
N GLN A 139 2.70 -14.63 -5.16
CA GLN A 139 2.28 -13.71 -4.10
C GLN A 139 0.92 -14.13 -3.56
N THR A 140 0.75 -14.04 -2.25
CA THR A 140 -0.51 -14.37 -1.58
C THR A 140 -0.85 -13.27 -0.58
N PHE A 141 -2.06 -12.74 -0.73
CA PHE A 141 -2.71 -11.89 0.26
C PHE A 141 -3.83 -12.68 0.91
N SER A 142 -3.76 -12.93 2.21
CA SER A 142 -4.81 -13.65 2.93
C SER A 142 -5.29 -12.89 4.15
N GLU A 143 -6.51 -13.19 4.61
CA GLU A 143 -7.21 -12.49 5.70
C GLU A 143 -7.21 -10.96 5.52
N VAL A 144 -7.48 -10.50 4.30
CA VAL A 144 -7.48 -9.08 3.96
C VAL A 144 -8.61 -8.37 4.70
N ALA A 145 -8.25 -7.48 5.62
CA ALA A 145 -9.14 -6.58 6.32
C ALA A 145 -8.87 -5.13 5.87
N ILE A 146 -9.84 -4.51 5.24
CA ILE A 146 -9.80 -3.06 4.95
C ILE A 146 -10.47 -2.39 6.14
N HIS A 147 -9.66 -1.74 6.98
CA HIS A 147 -10.11 -1.16 8.25
C HIS A 147 -10.83 0.16 8.04
N ASP A 148 -10.33 0.99 7.13
CA ASP A 148 -10.91 2.28 6.78
C ASP A 148 -10.43 2.73 5.40
N VAL A 149 -11.21 3.65 4.79
CA VAL A 149 -10.89 4.32 3.53
C VAL A 149 -11.21 5.80 3.69
N GLU A 150 -10.24 6.68 3.44
CA GLU A 150 -10.41 8.11 3.63
C GLU A 150 -9.94 8.91 2.41
N LEU A 151 -10.62 10.03 2.16
CA LEU A 151 -10.21 11.01 1.15
C LEU A 151 -8.94 11.72 1.61
N ALA A 152 -7.86 11.57 0.83
CA ALA A 152 -6.54 12.11 1.14
C ALA A 152 -6.20 13.35 0.33
N ARG A 153 -6.60 13.43 -0.94
CA ARG A 153 -6.26 14.54 -1.83
C ARG A 153 -7.30 14.69 -2.95
N TYR A 154 -7.47 15.93 -3.37
CA TYR A 154 -8.23 16.32 -4.57
C TYR A 154 -7.38 17.27 -5.40
N ASP A 155 -7.10 16.89 -6.63
CA ASP A 155 -6.35 17.70 -7.58
C ASP A 155 -7.15 17.90 -8.85
N LYS A 156 -7.15 19.15 -9.34
CA LYS A 156 -7.76 19.51 -10.61
C LYS A 156 -6.72 20.18 -11.48
N ASN A 157 -6.31 19.50 -12.53
CA ASN A 157 -5.29 20.00 -13.45
C ASN A 157 -5.83 19.96 -14.90
N GLY A 158 -6.26 21.12 -15.37
CA GLY A 158 -6.83 21.26 -16.72
C GLY A 158 -8.06 20.38 -16.89
N VAL A 159 -7.97 19.40 -17.78
CA VAL A 159 -9.08 18.46 -18.12
C VAL A 159 -9.13 17.22 -17.25
N THR A 160 -8.12 17.00 -16.42
CA THR A 160 -8.03 15.81 -15.55
C THR A 160 -8.35 16.19 -14.11
N VAL A 161 -9.17 15.40 -13.49
CA VAL A 161 -9.47 15.50 -12.07
C VAL A 161 -9.06 14.20 -11.41
N THR A 162 -8.31 14.31 -10.32
CA THR A 162 -7.81 13.15 -9.55
C THR A 162 -8.27 13.26 -8.10
N ILE A 163 -8.86 12.20 -7.60
CA ILE A 163 -9.17 12.01 -6.19
C ILE A 163 -8.29 10.89 -5.68
N LEU A 164 -7.53 11.15 -4.62
CA LEU A 164 -6.72 10.15 -3.93
C LEU A 164 -7.45 9.68 -2.68
N PHE A 165 -7.71 8.39 -2.60
CA PHE A 165 -8.15 7.71 -1.39
C PHE A 165 -6.97 7.00 -0.74
N ASN A 166 -6.92 7.02 0.60
CA ASN A 166 -6.05 6.15 1.39
C ASN A 166 -6.89 5.04 2.02
N ALA A 167 -6.37 3.82 1.97
CA ALA A 167 -6.99 2.67 2.62
C ALA A 167 -6.04 2.02 3.62
N ALA A 168 -6.47 1.89 4.88
CA ALA A 168 -5.75 1.14 5.91
C ALA A 168 -6.09 -0.35 5.78
N VAL A 169 -5.07 -1.17 5.57
CA VAL A 169 -5.22 -2.60 5.28
C VAL A 169 -4.36 -3.42 6.22
N GLY A 170 -4.97 -4.48 6.78
CA GLY A 170 -4.26 -5.55 7.46
C GLY A 170 -4.41 -6.87 6.70
N CYS A 171 -3.31 -7.55 6.41
CA CYS A 171 -3.33 -8.85 5.72
C CYS A 171 -2.06 -9.64 6.01
N PHE A 172 -2.08 -10.95 5.78
CA PHE A 172 -0.86 -11.69 5.56
C PHE A 172 -0.43 -11.48 4.11
N ASP A 173 0.74 -10.91 3.90
CA ASP A 173 1.34 -10.63 2.60
C ASP A 173 2.69 -11.35 2.52
N PHE A 174 2.77 -12.35 1.65
CA PHE A 174 3.98 -13.14 1.45
C PHE A 174 4.12 -13.63 0.02
N VAL A 175 5.37 -13.85 -0.37
CA VAL A 175 5.77 -14.38 -1.68
C VAL A 175 6.50 -15.70 -1.48
N GLU A 176 6.11 -16.71 -2.24
CA GLU A 176 6.68 -18.07 -2.20
C GLU A 176 7.35 -18.39 -3.53
N ASP A 177 8.38 -19.23 -3.44
CA ASP A 177 8.96 -19.86 -4.62
C ASP A 177 8.22 -21.17 -4.99
N GLY A 178 8.62 -21.80 -6.08
CA GLY A 178 8.02 -23.05 -6.57
C GLY A 178 8.13 -24.24 -5.60
N SER A 179 8.97 -24.15 -4.57
CA SER A 179 9.09 -25.16 -3.50
C SER A 179 8.15 -24.89 -2.32
N GLY A 180 7.43 -23.76 -2.33
CA GLY A 180 6.57 -23.32 -1.22
C GLY A 180 7.33 -22.62 -0.08
N LYS A 181 8.62 -22.29 -0.29
CA LYS A 181 9.40 -21.51 0.66
C LYS A 181 9.07 -20.04 0.54
N VAL A 182 8.78 -19.39 1.68
CA VAL A 182 8.58 -17.94 1.73
C VAL A 182 9.91 -17.23 1.48
N VAL A 183 9.95 -16.43 0.41
CA VAL A 183 11.12 -15.61 0.01
C VAL A 183 10.97 -14.16 0.41
N PHE A 184 9.74 -13.69 0.64
CA PHE A 184 9.42 -12.34 1.10
C PHE A 184 8.15 -12.34 1.93
N GLY A 185 8.06 -11.44 2.94
CA GLY A 185 6.88 -11.31 3.81
C GLY A 185 6.80 -12.36 4.91
N SER A 186 5.60 -12.58 5.46
CA SER A 186 5.37 -13.53 6.56
C SER A 186 3.98 -14.18 6.46
N ARG A 187 3.89 -15.48 6.74
CA ARG A 187 2.63 -16.21 6.94
C ARG A 187 2.08 -16.09 8.36
N GLU A 188 2.91 -15.68 9.31
CA GLU A 188 2.59 -15.69 10.75
C GLU A 188 2.28 -14.30 11.30
N LEU A 189 2.83 -13.26 10.69
CA LEU A 189 2.65 -11.87 11.11
C LEU A 189 1.85 -11.10 10.07
N LYS A 190 0.73 -10.51 10.51
CA LYS A 190 -0.06 -9.60 9.67
C LYS A 190 0.75 -8.34 9.36
N LYS A 191 0.70 -7.91 8.11
CA LYS A 191 1.21 -6.64 7.65
C LYS A 191 0.10 -5.60 7.77
N GLN A 192 0.40 -4.50 8.45
CA GLN A 192 -0.47 -3.32 8.49
C GLN A 192 0.12 -2.23 7.61
N CYS A 193 -0.57 -1.85 6.56
CA CYS A 193 -0.10 -0.91 5.56
C CYS A 193 -1.20 0.05 5.12
N VAL A 194 -0.82 1.06 4.35
CA VAL A 194 -1.74 2.00 3.72
C VAL A 194 -1.57 1.88 2.22
N TYR A 195 -2.67 1.82 1.50
CA TYR A 195 -2.71 1.88 0.05
C TYR A 195 -3.19 3.25 -0.41
N ASP A 196 -2.53 3.78 -1.43
CA ASP A 196 -2.96 4.92 -2.22
C ASP A 196 -3.75 4.42 -3.42
N ILE A 197 -4.98 4.90 -3.57
CA ILE A 197 -5.87 4.54 -4.65
C ILE A 197 -6.30 5.81 -5.38
N GLU A 198 -5.92 5.94 -6.65
CA GLU A 198 -6.24 7.09 -7.48
C GLU A 198 -7.50 6.83 -8.29
N LEU A 199 -8.51 7.67 -8.06
CA LEU A 199 -9.73 7.75 -8.83
C LEU A 199 -9.64 8.98 -9.73
N ILE A 200 -9.73 8.79 -11.05
CA ILE A 200 -9.67 9.89 -12.01
C ILE A 200 -11.01 10.07 -12.72
N TYR A 201 -11.30 11.32 -13.09
CA TYR A 201 -12.43 11.65 -13.95
C TYR A 201 -11.93 11.70 -15.38
N VAL A 202 -12.36 10.72 -16.17
CA VAL A 202 -11.93 10.54 -17.56
C VAL A 202 -13.08 10.71 -18.52
N GLN A 203 -12.76 11.14 -19.73
CA GLN A 203 -13.70 11.08 -20.83
C GLN A 203 -13.82 9.62 -21.27
N ASP A 204 -15.03 9.08 -21.23
CA ASP A 204 -15.30 7.71 -21.65
C ASP A 204 -15.37 7.64 -23.19
N VAL A 205 -14.23 7.27 -23.78
CA VAL A 205 -14.06 7.18 -25.24
C VAL A 205 -15.01 6.15 -25.89
N HIS A 206 -15.42 5.12 -25.12
CA HIS A 206 -16.33 4.08 -25.63
C HIS A 206 -17.76 4.54 -25.76
N LYS A 207 -18.18 5.58 -25.02
CA LYS A 207 -19.49 6.22 -25.14
C LYS A 207 -19.52 7.27 -26.25
N MET A 208 -18.37 7.67 -26.75
CA MET A 208 -18.20 8.56 -27.88
C MET A 208 -18.18 7.70 -29.15
N GLY A 209 -19.23 7.49 -29.87
CA GLY A 209 -19.23 6.73 -31.14
C GLY A 209 -18.00 7.04 -32.02
N VAL A 210 -17.71 6.20 -32.99
CA VAL A 210 -16.56 6.30 -33.90
C VAL A 210 -16.46 7.71 -34.49
N TYR A 211 -15.34 8.41 -34.19
CA TYR A 211 -15.11 9.80 -34.65
C TYR A 211 -14.11 9.88 -35.78
N GLU A 212 -14.49 10.61 -36.80
CA GLU A 212 -13.52 11.13 -37.77
C GLU A 212 -12.73 12.30 -37.19
N GLU A 213 -11.44 12.37 -37.52
CA GLU A 213 -10.51 13.41 -37.07
C GLU A 213 -11.07 14.82 -37.35
N GLY A 214 -11.25 15.63 -36.29
CA GLY A 214 -11.48 17.07 -36.40
C GLY A 214 -12.80 17.65 -35.87
N ALA A 215 -13.75 16.83 -35.44
CA ALA A 215 -14.96 17.29 -34.76
C ALA A 215 -14.98 16.78 -33.30
N LEU A 216 -15.63 17.53 -32.40
CA LEU A 216 -15.91 17.06 -31.01
C LEU A 216 -16.78 15.79 -30.99
N GLY A 217 -17.04 15.23 -32.16
CA GLY A 217 -17.67 13.94 -32.40
C GLY A 217 -19.11 13.78 -31.93
N LEU A 218 -19.74 14.83 -31.46
CA LEU A 218 -21.16 14.81 -31.10
C LEU A 218 -21.98 15.24 -32.32
N THR A 219 -22.92 14.40 -32.71
CA THR A 219 -23.89 14.72 -33.76
C THR A 219 -25.28 14.87 -33.16
N CYS A 220 -26.07 15.78 -33.70
CA CYS A 220 -27.45 15.95 -33.29
C CYS A 220 -28.25 14.69 -33.60
N PRO A 221 -28.94 14.07 -32.61
CA PRO A 221 -29.75 12.87 -32.85
C PRO A 221 -30.92 13.07 -33.78
N ASN A 222 -31.33 14.34 -34.02
CA ASN A 222 -32.48 14.67 -34.86
C ASN A 222 -32.06 14.96 -36.31
N CYS A 223 -30.94 15.64 -36.57
CA CYS A 223 -30.56 16.06 -37.92
C CYS A 223 -29.16 15.62 -38.35
N GLY A 224 -28.39 14.95 -37.51
CA GLY A 224 -27.04 14.50 -37.82
C GLY A 224 -25.96 15.60 -37.88
N ALA A 225 -26.33 16.87 -37.67
CA ALA A 225 -25.37 17.98 -37.73
C ALA A 225 -24.37 17.92 -36.57
N PRO A 226 -23.08 18.31 -36.78
CA PRO A 226 -22.08 18.30 -35.74
C PRO A 226 -22.40 19.32 -34.64
N ILE A 227 -22.24 18.91 -33.38
CA ILE A 227 -22.36 19.78 -32.20
C ILE A 227 -21.00 20.40 -31.92
N LYS A 228 -20.93 21.73 -32.02
CA LYS A 228 -19.66 22.47 -31.92
C LYS A 228 -19.25 22.83 -30.50
N THR A 229 -20.22 22.86 -29.56
CA THR A 229 -19.99 23.35 -28.19
C THR A 229 -20.47 22.32 -27.18
N LEU A 230 -19.57 21.92 -26.25
CA LEU A 230 -19.93 21.08 -25.11
C LEU A 230 -20.93 21.83 -24.21
N GLY A 231 -22.02 21.15 -23.77
CA GLY A 231 -23.06 21.75 -22.94
C GLY A 231 -24.17 22.47 -23.73
N GLN A 232 -24.15 22.39 -25.05
CA GLN A 232 -25.22 22.94 -25.91
C GLN A 232 -26.51 22.15 -25.70
N LYS A 233 -27.58 22.82 -25.22
CA LYS A 233 -28.87 22.17 -24.93
C LYS A 233 -29.76 22.00 -26.18
N PHE A 234 -29.53 22.77 -27.23
CA PHE A 234 -30.29 22.76 -28.49
C PHE A 234 -29.33 22.79 -29.68
N CYS A 235 -29.69 22.04 -30.71
CA CYS A 235 -28.93 22.03 -31.96
C CYS A 235 -29.05 23.37 -32.68
N GLU A 236 -27.92 23.99 -33.07
CA GLU A 236 -27.90 25.24 -33.82
C GLU A 236 -28.53 25.13 -35.22
N TYR A 237 -28.62 23.90 -35.77
CA TYR A 237 -29.10 23.68 -37.13
C TYR A 237 -30.62 23.35 -37.20
N CYS A 238 -31.12 22.56 -36.23
CA CYS A 238 -32.52 22.13 -36.27
C CYS A 238 -33.34 22.54 -35.05
N GLY A 239 -32.73 23.19 -34.05
CA GLY A 239 -33.43 23.56 -32.82
C GLY A 239 -33.84 22.40 -31.92
N GLY A 240 -33.58 21.16 -32.34
CA GLY A 240 -33.90 19.97 -31.53
C GLY A 240 -33.09 19.90 -30.25
N GLY A 241 -33.68 19.37 -29.18
CA GLY A 241 -32.98 19.14 -27.92
C GLY A 241 -31.78 18.20 -28.12
N VAL A 242 -30.63 18.62 -27.65
CA VAL A 242 -29.40 17.80 -27.62
C VAL A 242 -29.29 17.22 -26.22
N GLN A 243 -29.43 15.91 -26.12
CA GLN A 243 -29.15 15.23 -24.86
C GLN A 243 -27.66 15.21 -24.69
N GLU A 244 -27.15 15.89 -23.65
CA GLU A 244 -25.74 15.84 -23.29
C GLU A 244 -25.42 14.40 -22.89
N ILE A 245 -24.72 13.67 -23.77
CA ILE A 245 -24.17 12.36 -23.42
C ILE A 245 -23.01 12.65 -22.51
N ASN A 246 -23.14 12.33 -21.24
CA ASN A 246 -22.04 12.40 -20.30
C ASN A 246 -20.98 11.35 -20.69
N THR A 247 -20.01 11.76 -21.51
CA THR A 247 -18.93 10.92 -22.00
C THR A 247 -17.80 10.77 -20.96
N ARG A 248 -17.97 11.42 -19.80
CA ARG A 248 -17.00 11.37 -18.71
C ARG A 248 -17.45 10.40 -17.65
N SER A 249 -16.53 9.62 -17.13
CA SER A 249 -16.77 8.68 -16.06
C SER A 249 -15.59 8.65 -15.08
N TRP A 250 -15.88 8.24 -13.85
CA TRP A 250 -14.87 7.97 -12.84
C TRP A 250 -14.25 6.60 -13.11
N SER A 251 -12.91 6.52 -13.08
CA SER A 251 -12.18 5.28 -13.26
C SER A 251 -11.00 5.19 -12.28
N TYR A 252 -10.73 4.01 -11.74
CA TYR A 252 -9.60 3.77 -10.87
C TYR A 252 -8.33 3.55 -11.70
N GLU A 253 -7.33 4.43 -11.54
CA GLU A 253 -6.15 4.50 -12.38
C GLU A 253 -4.94 3.81 -11.77
N SER A 254 -4.78 3.90 -10.46
CA SER A 254 -3.65 3.28 -9.79
C SER A 254 -3.98 2.81 -8.38
N ILE A 255 -3.30 1.74 -7.95
CA ILE A 255 -3.30 1.22 -6.59
C ILE A 255 -1.84 0.98 -6.22
N ARG A 256 -1.38 1.62 -5.15
CA ARG A 256 0.01 1.53 -4.69
C ARG A 256 0.08 1.45 -3.18
N GLU A 257 0.90 0.56 -2.66
CA GLU A 257 1.22 0.58 -1.24
C GLU A 257 2.12 1.75 -0.91
N GLN A 258 1.80 2.50 0.15
CA GLN A 258 2.68 3.54 0.67
C GLN A 258 3.94 2.90 1.28
N THR A 259 5.08 3.19 0.67
CA THR A 259 6.38 2.87 1.29
C THR A 259 6.67 3.90 2.36
N VAL A 260 6.64 3.50 3.63
CA VAL A 260 7.14 4.34 4.72
C VAL A 260 8.65 4.47 4.54
N ASN A 261 9.12 5.60 4.01
CA ASN A 261 10.53 5.93 4.01
C ASN A 261 11.02 6.01 5.46
N LYS A 262 11.75 5.00 5.93
CA LYS A 262 12.38 4.95 7.26
C LYS A 262 13.48 6.02 7.47
N THR A 263 13.70 6.89 6.48
CA THR A 263 14.74 7.93 6.48
C THR A 263 14.31 9.27 7.10
N ALA A 264 13.07 9.40 7.59
CA ALA A 264 12.58 10.66 8.17
C ALA A 264 12.95 10.90 9.65
N TYR A 265 13.73 10.01 10.27
CA TYR A 265 14.27 10.21 11.61
C TYR A 265 15.80 10.07 11.58
N LYS A 266 16.50 11.12 11.15
CA LYS A 266 17.89 11.41 11.51
C LYS A 266 17.92 12.67 12.34
#